data_f6100dc871ae4c56445388dd35bb74cb
#
_entry.id   f6100dc871ae4c56445388dd35bb74cb
#
_cell.length_a   1.000
_cell.length_b   1.000
_cell.length_c   1.000
_cell.angle_alpha   90.00
_cell.angle_beta   90.00
_cell.angle_gamma   90.00
#
_symmetry.space_group_name_H-M   'P 1'
#
loop_
_entity.id
_entity.type
_entity.pdbx_description
1 polymer ?
#
loop_
_entity_poly.entity_id
_entity_poly.type
_entity_poly.pdbx_seq_one_letter_code
_entity_poly.pdbx_strand_id
1 'polypeptide(L)'
;YHNARQQGLKGALYPMVTFTGIECHNEWEITFEEIHRNGAIAHAIYNYTNYTGDESYLVETGIDVLIGISRFWADRVHFSKRNQKYMIHGVTGPNEYENNINNNYHTNNMATWTLQYTLDALKKVSPENGQSTA
;
A
#
# COMPACT_ATOMS: atom_id res chain seq x y z
N TYR A 1 1.45 10.30 -3.52
CA TYR A 1 0.24 11.08 -3.18
C TYR A 1 -0.57 11.50 -4.40
N HIS A 2 0.06 11.92 -5.51
CA HIS A 2 -0.65 12.40 -6.69
C HIS A 2 -1.65 11.35 -7.25
N ASN A 3 -1.19 10.12 -7.50
CA ASN A 3 -2.02 9.05 -8.05
C ASN A 3 -3.21 8.68 -7.15
N ALA A 4 -3.03 8.69 -5.83
CA ALA A 4 -4.13 8.45 -4.89
C ALA A 4 -5.19 9.55 -4.97
N ARG A 5 -4.76 10.82 -5.03
CA ARG A 5 -5.66 11.96 -5.16
C ARG A 5 -6.46 11.96 -6.46
N GLN A 6 -5.87 11.50 -7.57
CA GLN A 6 -6.60 11.35 -8.85
C GLN A 6 -7.79 10.39 -8.73
N GLN A 7 -7.71 9.42 -7.82
CA GLN A 7 -8.80 8.49 -7.52
C GLN A 7 -9.69 8.96 -6.34
N GLY A 8 -9.48 10.16 -5.83
CA GLY A 8 -10.21 10.68 -4.67
C GLY A 8 -9.81 10.04 -3.33
N LEU A 9 -8.64 9.40 -3.28
CA LEU A 9 -8.15 8.66 -2.12
C LEU A 9 -7.04 9.40 -1.38
N LYS A 10 -6.91 9.14 -0.10
CA LYS A 10 -5.84 9.62 0.77
C LYS A 10 -4.59 8.76 0.64
N GLY A 11 -3.50 9.20 1.28
CA GLY A 11 -2.25 8.46 1.31
C GLY A 11 -1.50 8.45 -0.01
N ALA A 12 -0.71 7.42 -0.24
CA ALA A 12 0.15 7.28 -1.40
C ALA A 12 -0.16 6.01 -2.19
N LEU A 13 -0.39 6.16 -3.49
CA LEU A 13 -0.41 5.07 -4.47
C LEU A 13 0.77 5.29 -5.40
N TYR A 14 1.71 4.37 -5.39
CA TYR A 14 2.91 4.44 -6.22
C TYR A 14 2.60 4.09 -7.67
N PRO A 15 3.36 4.62 -8.64
CA PRO A 15 3.16 4.27 -10.03
C PRO A 15 3.35 2.78 -10.29
N MET A 16 2.60 2.24 -11.23
CA MET A 16 2.77 0.89 -11.76
C MET A 16 3.80 0.90 -12.89
N VAL A 17 3.65 1.81 -13.84
CA VAL A 17 4.52 1.98 -15.00
C VAL A 17 5.14 3.37 -14.97
N THR A 18 6.46 3.45 -14.80
CA THR A 18 7.13 4.75 -14.67
C THR A 18 8.58 4.69 -15.11
N PHE A 19 9.05 5.80 -15.67
CA PHE A 19 10.48 6.07 -15.91
C PHE A 19 11.03 7.15 -14.97
N THR A 20 10.19 8.09 -14.55
CA THR A 20 10.59 9.29 -13.80
C THR A 20 9.87 9.43 -12.45
N GLY A 21 9.14 8.40 -12.03
CA GLY A 21 8.29 8.47 -10.84
C GLY A 21 6.85 8.94 -11.11
N ILE A 22 6.56 9.34 -12.36
CA ILE A 22 5.21 9.71 -12.80
C ILE A 22 4.55 8.48 -13.44
N GLU A 23 3.28 8.22 -13.12
CA GLU A 23 2.52 7.13 -13.73
C GLU A 23 2.35 7.38 -15.23
N CYS A 24 2.84 6.44 -16.05
CA CYS A 24 2.78 6.54 -17.51
C CYS A 24 1.46 6.03 -18.08
N HIS A 25 0.67 5.31 -17.30
CA HIS A 25 -0.54 4.62 -17.70
C HIS A 25 -0.36 3.68 -18.92
N ASN A 26 -1.23 2.67 -18.98
CA ASN A 26 -1.38 1.77 -20.11
C ASN A 26 -2.64 2.12 -20.90
N GLU A 27 -2.90 1.37 -21.95
CA GLU A 27 -4.08 1.54 -22.80
C GLU A 27 -5.42 1.20 -22.11
N TRP A 28 -5.38 0.59 -20.92
CA TRP A 28 -6.55 0.18 -20.16
C TRP A 28 -6.39 0.46 -18.65
N GLU A 29 -7.42 0.20 -17.86
CA GLU A 29 -7.57 0.64 -16.47
C GLU A 29 -6.65 -0.05 -15.46
N ILE A 30 -5.75 -0.92 -15.88
CA ILE A 30 -4.89 -1.73 -15.01
C ILE A 30 -4.13 -0.90 -13.96
N THR A 31 -3.68 0.29 -14.33
CA THR A 31 -2.97 1.19 -13.42
C THR A 31 -3.82 1.71 -12.27
N PHE A 32 -5.15 1.68 -12.41
CA PHE A 32 -6.10 2.04 -11.37
C PHE A 32 -6.56 0.83 -10.54
N GLU A 33 -6.51 -0.36 -11.10
CA GLU A 33 -7.05 -1.59 -10.50
C GLU A 33 -5.97 -2.46 -9.85
N GLU A 34 -4.74 -2.49 -10.38
CA GLU A 34 -3.65 -3.32 -9.88
C GLU A 34 -2.91 -2.66 -8.71
N ILE A 35 -3.66 -2.43 -7.63
CA ILE A 35 -3.19 -1.67 -6.46
C ILE A 35 -2.33 -2.47 -5.49
N HIS A 36 -2.21 -3.78 -5.66
CA HIS A 36 -1.34 -4.64 -4.84
C HIS A 36 0.15 -4.29 -4.98
N ARG A 37 0.54 -3.54 -6.01
CA ARG A 37 1.89 -2.97 -6.15
C ARG A 37 2.33 -2.15 -4.94
N ASN A 38 1.41 -1.48 -4.27
CA ASN A 38 1.69 -0.77 -3.01
C ASN A 38 2.20 -1.72 -1.92
N GLY A 39 1.61 -2.91 -1.83
CA GLY A 39 2.07 -3.95 -0.92
C GLY A 39 3.46 -4.48 -1.29
N ALA A 40 3.75 -4.61 -2.58
CA ALA A 40 5.07 -5.03 -3.06
C ALA A 40 6.18 -4.05 -2.64
N ILE A 41 5.91 -2.74 -2.65
CA ILE A 41 6.85 -1.71 -2.19
C ILE A 41 7.09 -1.83 -0.68
N ALA A 42 6.04 -2.00 0.11
CA ALA A 42 6.16 -2.23 1.55
C ALA A 42 6.97 -3.50 1.84
N HIS A 43 6.75 -4.57 1.08
CA HIS A 43 7.51 -5.81 1.20
C HIS A 43 8.98 -5.64 0.80
N ALA A 44 9.30 -4.80 -0.17
CA ALA A 44 10.67 -4.46 -0.53
C ALA A 44 11.41 -3.76 0.62
N ILE A 45 10.74 -2.83 1.32
CA ILE A 45 11.29 -2.18 2.51
C ILE A 45 11.55 -3.20 3.62
N TYR A 46 10.61 -4.09 3.86
CA TYR A 46 10.76 -5.19 4.82
C TYR A 46 11.97 -6.07 4.49
N ASN A 47 12.09 -6.51 3.23
CA ASN A 47 13.21 -7.35 2.79
C ASN A 47 14.56 -6.62 2.94
N TYR A 48 14.64 -5.37 2.49
CA TYR A 48 15.87 -4.59 2.61
C TYR A 48 16.32 -4.49 4.08
N THR A 49 15.42 -4.11 4.96
CA THR A 49 15.72 -3.96 6.39
C THR A 49 16.18 -5.27 7.03
N ASN A 50 15.53 -6.38 6.69
CA ASN A 50 15.88 -7.70 7.25
C ASN A 50 17.19 -8.25 6.69
N TYR A 51 17.45 -8.10 5.38
CA TYR A 51 18.68 -8.63 4.77
C TYR A 51 19.92 -7.81 5.10
N THR A 52 19.79 -6.50 5.23
CA THR A 52 20.92 -5.61 5.51
C THR A 52 21.11 -5.35 7.01
N GLY A 53 20.06 -5.48 7.81
CA GLY A 53 20.05 -5.03 9.21
C GLY A 53 20.07 -3.51 9.36
N ASP A 54 19.86 -2.76 8.28
CA ASP A 54 19.87 -1.30 8.25
C ASP A 54 18.54 -0.74 8.78
N GLU A 55 18.45 -0.63 10.11
CA GLU A 55 17.29 -0.02 10.75
C GLU A 55 17.27 1.51 10.57
N SER A 56 18.40 2.16 10.28
CA SER A 56 18.44 3.60 10.05
C SER A 56 17.65 3.98 8.80
N TYR A 57 17.73 3.19 7.75
CA TYR A 57 16.90 3.39 6.55
C TYR A 57 15.40 3.34 6.87
N LEU A 58 14.98 2.40 7.71
CA LEU A 58 13.58 2.29 8.12
C LEU A 58 13.10 3.56 8.84
N VAL A 59 13.93 4.08 9.76
CA VAL A 59 13.63 5.30 10.54
C VAL A 59 13.60 6.54 9.67
N GLU A 60 14.60 6.72 8.80
CA GLU A 60 14.80 7.96 8.05
C GLU A 60 13.91 8.08 6.81
N THR A 61 13.56 6.95 6.19
CA THR A 61 12.86 6.94 4.89
C THR A 61 11.71 5.95 4.84
N GLY A 62 11.95 4.71 5.23
CA GLY A 62 11.01 3.60 5.04
C GLY A 62 9.67 3.83 5.75
N ILE A 63 9.71 4.39 6.96
CA ILE A 63 8.50 4.61 7.75
C ILE A 63 7.53 5.60 7.10
N ASP A 64 8.01 6.65 6.47
CA ASP A 64 7.16 7.62 5.76
C ASP A 64 6.46 7.00 4.56
N VAL A 65 7.16 6.13 3.84
CA VAL A 65 6.61 5.36 2.72
C VAL A 65 5.52 4.41 3.22
N LEU A 66 5.79 3.67 4.29
CA LEU A 66 4.84 2.73 4.91
C LEU A 66 3.58 3.44 5.42
N ILE A 67 3.72 4.60 6.05
CA ILE A 67 2.58 5.43 6.51
C ILE A 67 1.75 5.89 5.30
N GLY A 68 2.39 6.38 4.26
CA GLY A 68 1.70 6.82 3.03
C GLY A 68 0.89 5.69 2.38
N ILE A 69 1.48 4.51 2.24
CA ILE A 69 0.83 3.31 1.72
C ILE A 69 -0.32 2.85 2.62
N SER A 70 -0.11 2.84 3.93
CA SER A 70 -1.13 2.40 4.90
C SER A 70 -2.34 3.34 4.92
N ARG A 71 -2.13 4.65 4.80
CA ARG A 71 -3.22 5.62 4.64
C ARG A 71 -4.03 5.38 3.37
N PHE A 72 -3.37 5.00 2.27
CA PHE A 72 -4.07 4.60 1.05
C PHE A 72 -4.94 3.37 1.28
N TRP A 73 -4.41 2.31 1.89
CA TRP A 73 -5.19 1.10 2.18
C TRP A 73 -6.36 1.37 3.11
N ALA A 74 -6.15 2.14 4.18
CA ALA A 74 -7.21 2.47 5.15
C ALA A 74 -8.36 3.24 4.51
N ASP A 75 -8.09 4.08 3.51
CA ASP A 75 -9.11 4.85 2.80
C ASP A 75 -9.74 4.07 1.64
N ARG A 76 -8.99 3.13 1.04
CA ARG A 76 -9.44 2.30 -0.09
C ARG A 76 -10.40 1.19 0.29
N VAL A 77 -10.26 0.62 1.47
CA VAL A 77 -11.17 -0.41 1.98
C VAL A 77 -12.51 0.21 2.39
N HIS A 78 -13.58 -0.56 2.31
CA HIS A 78 -14.86 -0.17 2.89
C HIS A 78 -15.43 -1.26 3.78
N PHE A 79 -16.20 -0.84 4.79
CA PHE A 79 -16.86 -1.77 5.69
C PHE A 79 -18.22 -2.18 5.15
N SER A 80 -18.39 -3.46 4.86
CA SER A 80 -19.69 -4.02 4.47
C SER A 80 -20.52 -4.33 5.69
N LYS A 81 -21.58 -3.55 5.91
CA LYS A 81 -22.55 -3.81 7.00
C LYS A 81 -23.22 -5.17 6.86
N ARG A 82 -23.48 -5.61 5.62
CA ARG A 82 -24.11 -6.90 5.36
C ARG A 82 -23.23 -8.08 5.77
N ASN A 83 -21.93 -8.00 5.44
CA ASN A 83 -21.00 -9.10 5.68
C ASN A 83 -20.19 -8.93 6.97
N GLN A 84 -20.35 -7.79 7.67
CA GLN A 84 -19.58 -7.43 8.87
C GLN A 84 -18.05 -7.56 8.67
N LYS A 85 -17.58 -7.16 7.49
CA LYS A 85 -16.16 -7.26 7.10
C LYS A 85 -15.74 -6.07 6.25
N TYR A 86 -14.44 -5.76 6.29
CA TYR A 86 -13.82 -4.87 5.34
C TYR A 86 -13.61 -5.57 3.99
N MET A 87 -13.84 -4.83 2.92
CA MET A 87 -13.80 -5.33 1.54
C MET A 87 -13.01 -4.38 0.65
N ILE A 88 -12.40 -4.93 -0.40
CA ILE A 88 -11.78 -4.17 -1.49
C ILE A 88 -12.45 -4.60 -2.80
N HIS A 89 -13.07 -3.67 -3.49
CA HIS A 89 -13.79 -3.90 -4.74
C HIS A 89 -13.05 -3.32 -5.94
N GLY A 90 -13.33 -3.86 -7.14
CA GLY A 90 -12.84 -3.31 -8.40
C GLY A 90 -11.34 -3.32 -8.52
N VAL A 91 -10.71 -4.47 -8.41
CA VAL A 91 -9.26 -4.64 -8.54
C VAL A 91 -8.92 -5.67 -9.61
N THR A 92 -7.69 -5.58 -10.11
CA THR A 92 -7.02 -6.61 -10.89
C THR A 92 -5.98 -7.28 -9.99
N GLY A 93 -6.04 -8.58 -9.88
CA GLY A 93 -5.06 -9.36 -9.13
C GLY A 93 -3.77 -9.59 -9.94
N PRO A 94 -2.80 -10.36 -9.42
CA PRO A 94 -1.57 -10.69 -10.12
C PRO A 94 -1.81 -11.55 -11.38
N ASN A 95 -2.96 -12.20 -11.49
CA ASN A 95 -3.46 -12.78 -12.73
C ASN A 95 -4.29 -11.72 -13.45
N GLU A 96 -3.70 -11.07 -14.45
CA GLU A 96 -4.28 -9.93 -15.16
C GLU A 96 -5.45 -10.30 -16.09
N TYR A 97 -5.80 -11.59 -16.23
CA TYR A 97 -7.02 -12.03 -16.90
C TYR A 97 -8.29 -11.78 -16.07
N GLU A 98 -8.14 -11.53 -14.78
CA GLU A 98 -9.25 -11.25 -13.86
C GLU A 98 -9.27 -9.76 -13.49
N ASN A 99 -10.05 -8.98 -14.25
CA ASN A 99 -10.16 -7.54 -14.09
C ASN A 99 -11.44 -7.17 -13.35
N ASN A 100 -11.41 -6.04 -12.64
CA ASN A 100 -12.55 -5.45 -11.92
C ASN A 100 -13.27 -6.46 -11.01
N ILE A 101 -12.47 -7.27 -10.31
CA ILE A 101 -12.98 -8.27 -9.37
C ILE A 101 -13.01 -7.72 -7.94
N ASN A 102 -13.79 -8.39 -7.09
CA ASN A 102 -13.95 -8.02 -5.69
C ASN A 102 -13.24 -9.01 -4.77
N ASN A 103 -12.60 -8.49 -3.72
CA ASN A 103 -11.96 -9.28 -2.68
C ASN A 103 -10.96 -10.30 -3.22
N ASN A 104 -10.10 -9.86 -4.13
CA ASN A 104 -8.97 -10.67 -4.57
C ASN A 104 -8.10 -11.05 -3.38
N TYR A 105 -7.80 -12.32 -3.23
CA TYR A 105 -7.03 -12.84 -2.09
C TYR A 105 -5.67 -12.18 -1.95
N HIS A 106 -4.92 -12.09 -3.05
CA HIS A 106 -3.58 -11.49 -3.04
C HIS A 106 -3.62 -10.02 -2.61
N THR A 107 -4.51 -9.23 -3.21
CA THR A 107 -4.68 -7.80 -2.88
C THR A 107 -5.07 -7.61 -1.41
N ASN A 108 -6.05 -8.38 -0.93
CA ASN A 108 -6.50 -8.31 0.47
C ASN A 108 -5.40 -8.72 1.45
N ASN A 109 -4.64 -9.76 1.11
CA ASN A 109 -3.52 -10.22 1.92
C ASN A 109 -2.39 -9.18 1.98
N MET A 110 -2.04 -8.57 0.86
CA MET A 110 -1.04 -7.50 0.80
C MET A 110 -1.46 -6.26 1.60
N ALA A 111 -2.73 -5.88 1.53
CA ALA A 111 -3.27 -4.78 2.34
C ALA A 111 -3.15 -5.07 3.84
N THR A 112 -3.61 -6.23 4.27
CA THR A 112 -3.57 -6.66 5.68
C THR A 112 -2.14 -6.74 6.19
N TRP A 113 -1.25 -7.39 5.43
CA TRP A 113 0.16 -7.52 5.79
C TRP A 113 0.85 -6.16 5.89
N THR A 114 0.61 -5.26 4.93
CA THR A 114 1.21 -3.92 4.93
C THR A 114 0.79 -3.11 6.16
N LEU A 115 -0.50 -3.12 6.49
CA LEU A 115 -1.02 -2.43 7.66
C LEU A 115 -0.40 -2.99 8.96
N GLN A 116 -0.31 -4.31 9.09
CA GLN A 116 0.30 -4.93 10.26
C GLN A 116 1.79 -4.62 10.36
N TYR A 117 2.53 -4.74 9.25
CA TYR A 117 3.96 -4.43 9.21
C TYR A 117 4.23 -2.95 9.56
N THR A 118 3.42 -2.03 9.06
CA THR A 118 3.54 -0.60 9.38
C THR A 118 3.35 -0.35 10.87
N LEU A 119 2.35 -0.98 11.49
CA LEU A 119 2.13 -0.87 12.94
C LEU A 119 3.32 -1.42 13.74
N ASP A 120 3.87 -2.55 13.32
CA ASP A 120 5.03 -3.16 13.98
C ASP A 120 6.30 -2.30 13.80
N ALA A 121 6.50 -1.72 12.62
CA ALA A 121 7.59 -0.79 12.35
C ALA A 121 7.49 0.48 13.20
N LEU A 122 6.30 1.04 13.33
CA LEU A 122 6.05 2.21 14.19
C LEU A 122 6.41 1.95 15.66
N LYS A 123 6.12 0.76 16.18
CA LYS A 123 6.49 0.36 17.54
C LYS A 123 8.00 0.25 17.72
N LYS A 124 8.73 -0.19 16.69
CA LYS A 124 10.20 -0.29 16.72
C LYS A 124 10.91 1.05 16.66
N VAL A 125 10.39 1.95 15.81
CA VAL A 125 11.04 3.23 15.49
C VAL A 125 11.09 4.18 16.68
N SER A 126 10.26 4.05 17.66
CA SER A 126 10.33 4.58 19.02
C SER A 126 8.97 5.07 19.54
N PRO A 127 8.73 4.90 20.85
CA PRO A 127 7.57 5.51 21.52
C PRO A 127 7.58 7.06 21.43
N GLU A 128 8.73 7.69 21.29
CA GLU A 128 8.89 9.15 21.24
C GLU A 128 8.69 9.73 19.84
N ASN A 129 9.18 9.07 18.79
CA ASN A 129 9.00 9.51 17.40
C ASN A 129 7.62 9.14 16.82
N GLY A 130 6.99 8.07 17.28
CA GLY A 130 5.64 7.68 16.87
C GLY A 130 4.54 8.65 17.30
N GLN A 131 4.77 9.50 18.29
CA GLN A 131 3.82 10.53 18.73
C GLN A 131 3.84 11.80 17.87
N SER A 132 4.92 12.06 17.13
CA SER A 132 5.05 13.26 16.27
C SER A 132 4.43 13.11 14.88
N THR A 133 4.03 11.91 14.49
CA THR A 133 3.47 11.58 13.14
C THR A 133 1.98 11.18 13.15
N ALA A 134 1.34 11.24 14.31
CA ALA A 134 -0.08 10.93 14.45
C ALA A 134 -1.01 12.03 13.89
#